data_dc675f6baf64fb33eab297173e99a38f
#
_entry.id   dc675f6baf64fb33eab297173e99a38f
#
_cell.length_a   1.000
_cell.length_b   1.000
_cell.length_c   1.000
_cell.angle_alpha   90.00
_cell.angle_beta   90.00
_cell.angle_gamma   90.00
#
_symmetry.space_group_name_H-M   'P 1'
#
loop_
_entity.id
_entity.type
_entity.pdbx_description
1 polymer ?
#
loop_
_entity_poly.entity_id
_entity_poly.type
_entity_poly.pdbx_seq_one_letter_code
_entity_poly.pdbx_strand_id
1 'polypeptide(L)'
;MTDDVVDESSDEDVPQRGHNRQPIVSVLGHVDHGKTSLLDMVRSIGSQRQASVMDREAGGITQHIGATEVPADVLNETCAAMLGGKQFKSPGLLFIDTPGHHSFASLRNRGGSVADIAVLVVDIMEGLQPQTIESLNILKETRTPFVIAGNKVDRLHGWRCEKGRSFIESFSSQREDVQALFEERYWKTVGQFSEHGFNLERYDQIRDFRQNVALVPMSAKEGEGLQDLLAVTVGLAERFLEDRLTDTLGSAQGTVLEMRDEVGMGKTVDVILFRGSLRVGDTIMLAGQDGPFTTHIKGLKRPQGMAEMRDAGKRWVNFDSVEAACGVKIVAPKLEATIAGTTLHLANTSEERELAEEAIREEWRAVFNTMPVMCSSCNSIFARQDFQEHTASGPCKGAEENRSGVVIKADTVGGLEALAFELHQRNIPVRQATVGPVNKKDILMAKSATDPLQKVILGFSTKASTSDVASQLEED
;
A
#
# COMPACT_ATOMS: atom_id res chain seq x y z
N MET A 1 -14.29 -52.91 49.16
CA MET A 1 -14.18 -53.18 47.72
C MET A 1 -15.14 -52.22 47.03
N THR A 2 -14.62 -51.07 46.70
CA THR A 2 -15.31 -50.01 45.97
C THR A 2 -14.31 -49.54 44.91
N ASP A 3 -14.60 -49.89 43.64
CA ASP A 3 -13.81 -49.56 42.48
C ASP A 3 -13.99 -48.08 42.15
N ASP A 4 -12.90 -47.33 42.17
CA ASP A 4 -12.80 -45.95 41.64
C ASP A 4 -12.71 -46.03 40.14
N VAL A 5 -13.76 -45.59 39.46
CA VAL A 5 -13.76 -45.34 38.02
C VAL A 5 -13.21 -43.94 37.80
N VAL A 6 -11.99 -43.87 37.29
CA VAL A 6 -11.38 -42.64 36.79
C VAL A 6 -12.01 -42.35 35.42
N ASP A 7 -12.76 -41.28 35.38
CA ASP A 7 -13.34 -40.72 34.12
C ASP A 7 -12.25 -39.91 33.44
N GLU A 8 -11.60 -40.49 32.42
CA GLU A 8 -10.73 -39.78 31.48
C GLU A 8 -11.59 -38.98 30.50
N SER A 9 -11.89 -37.74 30.85
CA SER A 9 -12.44 -36.79 29.89
C SER A 9 -11.36 -36.42 28.88
N SER A 10 -11.47 -37.02 27.70
CA SER A 10 -10.74 -36.61 26.50
C SER A 10 -11.07 -35.16 26.19
N ASP A 11 -10.10 -34.26 26.40
CA ASP A 11 -10.07 -32.91 25.79
C ASP A 11 -10.01 -33.12 24.26
N GLU A 12 -11.17 -33.16 23.62
CA GLU A 12 -11.27 -33.00 22.19
C GLU A 12 -10.78 -31.58 21.86
N ASP A 13 -9.64 -31.47 21.18
CA ASP A 13 -9.13 -30.28 20.53
C ASP A 13 -10.23 -29.69 19.64
N VAL A 14 -11.02 -28.76 20.19
CA VAL A 14 -11.90 -27.91 19.41
C VAL A 14 -10.98 -27.00 18.61
N PRO A 15 -10.98 -27.08 17.27
CA PRO A 15 -10.18 -26.19 16.46
C PRO A 15 -10.56 -24.75 16.83
N GLN A 16 -9.61 -24.00 17.38
CA GLN A 16 -9.79 -22.57 17.65
C GLN A 16 -10.15 -21.92 16.32
N ARG A 17 -11.40 -21.50 16.18
CA ARG A 17 -11.82 -20.67 15.04
C ARG A 17 -10.97 -19.43 15.07
N GLY A 18 -10.11 -19.27 14.05
CA GLY A 18 -9.25 -18.11 13.92
C GLY A 18 -10.09 -16.82 14.05
N HIS A 19 -9.57 -15.86 14.78
CA HIS A 19 -10.20 -14.54 14.87
C HIS A 19 -10.11 -13.91 13.49
N ASN A 20 -11.22 -13.37 12.98
CA ASN A 20 -11.21 -12.63 11.73
C ASN A 20 -10.38 -11.34 11.92
N ARG A 21 -9.36 -11.16 11.10
CA ARG A 21 -8.65 -9.88 11.05
C ARG A 21 -9.45 -8.83 10.29
N GLN A 22 -9.14 -7.57 10.54
CA GLN A 22 -9.73 -6.50 9.74
C GLN A 22 -9.19 -6.50 8.30
N PRO A 23 -10.03 -6.16 7.30
CA PRO A 23 -9.59 -5.99 5.93
C PRO A 23 -8.63 -4.82 5.79
N ILE A 24 -7.63 -5.00 4.93
CA ILE A 24 -6.69 -3.96 4.53
C ILE A 24 -7.19 -3.31 3.25
N VAL A 25 -7.42 -2.01 3.29
CA VAL A 25 -7.98 -1.21 2.21
C VAL A 25 -6.91 -0.28 1.64
N SER A 26 -6.53 -0.44 0.39
CA SER A 26 -5.66 0.53 -0.29
C SER A 26 -6.48 1.63 -0.98
N VAL A 27 -5.99 2.88 -0.91
CA VAL A 27 -6.62 4.02 -1.59
C VAL A 27 -5.79 4.41 -2.81
N LEU A 28 -6.40 4.31 -3.99
CA LEU A 28 -5.77 4.51 -5.29
C LEU A 28 -6.45 5.63 -6.08
N GLY A 29 -5.82 6.11 -7.13
CA GLY A 29 -6.38 7.09 -8.05
C GLY A 29 -5.38 8.19 -8.43
N HIS A 30 -5.80 9.07 -9.32
CA HIS A 30 -4.98 10.17 -9.84
C HIS A 30 -4.61 11.18 -8.74
N VAL A 31 -3.51 11.91 -8.94
CA VAL A 31 -3.20 13.12 -8.16
C VAL A 31 -4.40 14.08 -8.28
N ASP A 32 -4.70 14.82 -7.22
CA ASP A 32 -5.83 15.75 -7.14
C ASP A 32 -7.25 15.17 -7.20
N HIS A 33 -7.46 13.86 -7.36
CA HIS A 33 -8.78 13.24 -7.26
C HIS A 33 -9.33 13.17 -5.82
N GLY A 34 -8.51 13.53 -4.83
CA GLY A 34 -8.94 13.69 -3.43
C GLY A 34 -8.73 12.48 -2.54
N LYS A 35 -7.70 11.65 -2.81
CA LYS A 35 -7.31 10.51 -1.95
C LYS A 35 -7.03 10.94 -0.51
N THR A 36 -6.14 11.93 -0.34
CA THR A 36 -5.77 12.46 0.99
C THR A 36 -6.97 13.08 1.69
N SER A 37 -7.82 13.81 0.95
CA SER A 37 -9.06 14.39 1.50
C SER A 37 -10.04 13.30 1.98
N LEU A 38 -10.15 12.19 1.24
CA LEU A 38 -10.96 11.04 1.65
C LEU A 38 -10.46 10.45 2.96
N LEU A 39 -9.15 10.22 3.07
CA LEU A 39 -8.56 9.66 4.29
C LEU A 39 -8.63 10.61 5.48
N ASP A 40 -8.46 11.93 5.26
CA ASP A 40 -8.67 12.93 6.30
C ASP A 40 -10.12 12.94 6.79
N MET A 41 -11.07 12.78 5.87
CA MET A 41 -12.50 12.66 6.23
C MET A 41 -12.77 11.38 7.03
N VAL A 42 -12.21 10.23 6.63
CA VAL A 42 -12.28 8.96 7.38
C VAL A 42 -11.74 9.14 8.81
N ARG A 43 -10.58 9.80 8.97
CA ARG A 43 -9.98 10.09 10.28
C ARG A 43 -10.86 11.00 11.15
N SER A 44 -11.59 11.91 10.52
CA SER A 44 -12.43 12.87 11.22
C SER A 44 -13.66 12.24 11.89
N ILE A 45 -14.13 11.08 11.43
CA ILE A 45 -15.33 10.41 11.97
C ILE A 45 -15.14 10.07 13.45
N GLY A 46 -13.97 9.57 13.86
CA GLY A 46 -13.69 9.14 15.24
C GLY A 46 -13.01 10.19 16.12
N SER A 47 -12.77 11.41 15.62
CA SER A 47 -12.05 12.43 16.36
C SER A 47 -12.85 13.72 16.50
N GLN A 48 -12.93 14.24 17.72
CA GLN A 48 -13.50 15.58 17.98
C GLN A 48 -12.62 16.74 17.45
N ARG A 49 -11.45 16.44 16.88
CA ARG A 49 -10.51 17.41 16.30
C ARG A 49 -10.13 16.99 14.88
N GLN A 50 -10.48 17.81 13.91
CA GLN A 50 -9.99 17.67 12.53
C GLN A 50 -8.46 17.80 12.51
N ALA A 51 -7.76 16.69 12.27
CA ALA A 51 -6.33 16.68 11.99
C ALA A 51 -6.16 16.50 10.47
N SER A 52 -6.06 17.61 9.72
CA SER A 52 -5.80 17.56 8.28
C SER A 52 -4.33 17.22 8.01
N VAL A 53 -4.08 16.10 7.36
CA VAL A 53 -2.75 15.71 6.85
C VAL A 53 -2.45 16.49 5.57
N MET A 54 -3.46 16.76 4.76
CA MET A 54 -3.36 17.53 3.52
C MET A 54 -2.74 18.93 3.74
N ASP A 55 -3.07 19.60 4.84
CA ASP A 55 -2.52 20.93 5.16
C ASP A 55 -1.05 20.90 5.61
N ARG A 56 -0.51 19.72 5.92
CA ARG A 56 0.85 19.53 6.43
C ARG A 56 1.83 18.99 5.39
N GLU A 57 1.34 18.35 4.35
CA GLU A 57 2.18 17.84 3.27
C GLU A 57 2.50 18.93 2.24
N ALA A 58 3.78 19.02 1.84
CA ALA A 58 4.22 19.99 0.85
C ALA A 58 3.52 19.75 -0.49
N GLY A 59 2.78 20.75 -0.98
CA GLY A 59 2.00 20.66 -2.21
C GLY A 59 0.64 19.96 -2.07
N GLY A 60 0.22 19.55 -0.85
CA GLY A 60 -1.07 18.87 -0.62
C GLY A 60 -1.15 17.46 -1.23
N ILE A 61 -0.01 16.84 -1.54
CA ILE A 61 0.08 15.48 -2.10
C ILE A 61 0.72 14.53 -1.11
N THR A 62 0.24 13.30 -1.05
CA THR A 62 0.80 12.23 -0.20
C THR A 62 2.19 11.85 -0.70
N GLN A 63 3.20 12.00 0.15
CA GLN A 63 4.61 11.71 -0.17
C GLN A 63 5.12 10.44 0.50
N HIS A 64 4.44 9.95 1.54
CA HIS A 64 4.83 8.77 2.30
C HIS A 64 3.65 7.83 2.51
N ILE A 65 3.92 6.53 2.66
CA ILE A 65 2.88 5.54 2.96
C ILE A 65 2.39 5.74 4.40
N GLY A 66 1.07 5.85 4.58
CA GLY A 66 0.42 5.96 5.89
C GLY A 66 -0.56 4.83 6.15
N ALA A 67 -0.86 4.59 7.42
CA ALA A 67 -1.89 3.64 7.82
C ALA A 67 -2.85 4.28 8.82
N THR A 68 -4.15 4.07 8.62
CA THR A 68 -5.22 4.56 9.48
C THR A 68 -6.19 3.44 9.78
N GLU A 69 -6.40 3.13 11.04
CA GLU A 69 -7.32 2.10 11.50
C GLU A 69 -8.68 2.72 11.87
N VAL A 70 -9.76 2.14 11.38
CA VAL A 70 -11.14 2.51 11.70
C VAL A 70 -11.77 1.34 12.47
N PRO A 71 -11.98 1.47 13.78
CA PRO A 71 -12.55 0.41 14.61
C PRO A 71 -14.01 0.09 14.26
N ALA A 72 -14.46 -1.13 14.59
CA ALA A 72 -15.80 -1.62 14.28
C ALA A 72 -16.93 -0.79 14.92
N ASP A 73 -16.72 -0.28 16.12
CA ASP A 73 -17.70 0.59 16.82
C ASP A 73 -17.95 1.87 16.04
N VAL A 74 -16.89 2.51 15.56
CA VAL A 74 -16.97 3.73 14.72
C VAL A 74 -17.65 3.43 13.38
N LEU A 75 -17.31 2.29 12.74
CA LEU A 75 -17.94 1.86 11.49
C LEU A 75 -19.45 1.60 11.67
N ASN A 76 -19.81 0.88 12.73
CA ASN A 76 -21.22 0.56 13.01
C ASN A 76 -22.03 1.80 13.35
N GLU A 77 -21.47 2.76 14.09
CA GLU A 77 -22.12 4.04 14.37
C GLU A 77 -22.31 4.86 13.09
N THR A 78 -21.26 5.00 12.29
CA THR A 78 -21.29 5.79 11.04
C THR A 78 -22.26 5.22 10.02
N CYS A 79 -22.32 3.89 9.89
CA CYS A 79 -23.14 3.20 8.89
C CYS A 79 -24.51 2.74 9.45
N ALA A 80 -24.90 3.12 10.68
CA ALA A 80 -26.09 2.64 11.39
C ALA A 80 -27.38 2.75 10.57
N ALA A 81 -27.55 3.86 9.85
CA ALA A 81 -28.72 4.11 9.00
C ALA A 81 -28.85 3.10 7.86
N MET A 82 -27.72 2.61 7.30
CA MET A 82 -27.71 1.66 6.20
C MET A 82 -27.81 0.21 6.68
N LEU A 83 -27.35 -0.08 7.89
CA LEU A 83 -27.28 -1.44 8.42
C LEU A 83 -28.64 -1.99 8.89
N GLY A 84 -29.65 -1.12 9.10
CA GLY A 84 -30.98 -1.54 9.53
C GLY A 84 -30.99 -2.34 10.83
N GLY A 85 -30.10 -1.99 11.78
CA GLY A 85 -29.95 -2.66 13.08
C GLY A 85 -28.99 -3.87 13.07
N LYS A 86 -28.36 -4.20 11.95
CA LYS A 86 -27.27 -5.18 11.88
C LYS A 86 -25.95 -4.54 12.25
N GLN A 87 -24.94 -5.35 12.53
CA GLN A 87 -23.57 -4.92 12.78
C GLN A 87 -22.63 -5.64 11.83
N PHE A 88 -21.50 -5.01 11.50
CA PHE A 88 -20.41 -5.66 10.80
C PHE A 88 -19.75 -6.71 11.69
N LYS A 89 -19.33 -7.81 11.08
CA LYS A 89 -18.57 -8.89 11.75
C LYS A 89 -17.08 -8.56 11.84
N SER A 90 -16.59 -7.72 10.93
CA SER A 90 -15.21 -7.29 10.88
C SER A 90 -14.85 -6.47 12.12
N PRO A 91 -13.65 -6.65 12.72
CA PRO A 91 -13.18 -5.84 13.85
C PRO A 91 -12.87 -4.39 13.48
N GLY A 92 -12.86 -4.05 12.19
CA GLY A 92 -12.60 -2.72 11.68
C GLY A 92 -12.18 -2.72 10.21
N LEU A 93 -11.56 -1.62 9.78
CA LEU A 93 -10.87 -1.46 8.50
C LEU A 93 -9.49 -0.84 8.73
N LEU A 94 -8.47 -1.33 8.02
CA LEU A 94 -7.15 -0.71 7.98
C LEU A 94 -6.95 -0.04 6.61
N PHE A 95 -7.02 1.28 6.55
CA PHE A 95 -6.71 2.04 5.34
C PHE A 95 -5.21 2.26 5.19
N ILE A 96 -4.69 2.01 3.99
CA ILE A 96 -3.31 2.32 3.60
C ILE A 96 -3.35 3.46 2.59
N ASP A 97 -2.69 4.57 2.95
CA ASP A 97 -2.44 5.70 2.05
C ASP A 97 -1.13 5.47 1.30
N THR A 98 -1.20 5.43 -0.02
CA THR A 98 -0.02 5.20 -0.85
C THR A 98 0.30 6.43 -1.68
N PRO A 99 1.54 6.97 -1.63
CA PRO A 99 1.96 8.06 -2.49
C PRO A 99 2.05 7.56 -3.93
N GLY A 100 1.11 8.00 -4.77
CA GLY A 100 1.05 7.61 -6.18
C GLY A 100 0.93 6.09 -6.43
N HIS A 101 0.77 5.72 -7.69
CA HIS A 101 0.56 4.32 -8.09
C HIS A 101 1.83 3.46 -8.09
N HIS A 102 3.02 4.06 -8.25
CA HIS A 102 4.28 3.31 -8.23
C HIS A 102 4.61 2.69 -6.88
N SER A 103 4.26 3.38 -5.77
CA SER A 103 4.43 2.82 -4.42
C SER A 103 3.48 1.66 -4.13
N PHE A 104 2.29 1.64 -4.77
CA PHE A 104 1.38 0.51 -4.68
C PHE A 104 1.92 -0.73 -5.40
N ALA A 105 2.71 -0.55 -6.47
CA ALA A 105 3.37 -1.66 -7.15
C ALA A 105 4.29 -2.44 -6.20
N SER A 106 5.00 -1.76 -5.31
CA SER A 106 5.89 -2.41 -4.33
C SER A 106 5.16 -3.16 -3.23
N LEU A 107 3.95 -2.72 -2.87
CA LEU A 107 3.09 -3.44 -1.91
C LEU A 107 2.41 -4.67 -2.52
N ARG A 108 2.57 -4.89 -3.84
CA ARG A 108 1.87 -5.88 -4.66
C ARG A 108 2.49 -7.26 -4.73
N ASN A 109 3.80 -7.37 -4.72
CA ASN A 109 4.44 -8.43 -5.51
C ASN A 109 5.03 -9.62 -4.73
N ARG A 110 4.82 -9.72 -3.39
CA ARG A 110 5.81 -10.55 -2.68
C ARG A 110 5.21 -11.54 -1.67
N GLY A 111 4.19 -12.20 -2.11
CA GLY A 111 3.44 -13.19 -1.33
C GLY A 111 1.94 -12.98 -1.35
N GLY A 112 1.45 -12.07 -2.18
CA GLY A 112 0.05 -11.64 -2.29
C GLY A 112 -0.07 -10.12 -2.16
N SER A 113 -1.17 -9.55 -2.62
CA SER A 113 -1.48 -8.13 -2.36
C SER A 113 -1.57 -7.90 -0.85
N VAL A 114 -0.85 -6.91 -0.32
CA VAL A 114 -1.00 -6.49 1.09
C VAL A 114 -2.44 -6.01 1.34
N ALA A 115 -3.06 -5.40 0.32
CA ALA A 115 -4.45 -4.95 0.39
C ALA A 115 -5.42 -6.07 -0.01
N ASP A 116 -6.44 -6.26 0.81
CA ASP A 116 -7.52 -7.21 0.53
C ASP A 116 -8.53 -6.64 -0.45
N ILE A 117 -8.78 -5.34 -0.37
CA ILE A 117 -9.70 -4.58 -1.22
C ILE A 117 -9.12 -3.20 -1.51
N ALA A 118 -9.48 -2.60 -2.63
CA ALA A 118 -9.04 -1.26 -2.98
C ALA A 118 -10.22 -0.28 -3.10
N VAL A 119 -9.98 0.98 -2.78
CA VAL A 119 -10.85 2.12 -3.09
C VAL A 119 -10.18 2.95 -4.16
N LEU A 120 -10.74 2.95 -5.37
CA LEU A 120 -10.26 3.76 -6.49
C LEU A 120 -11.00 5.10 -6.49
N VAL A 121 -10.30 6.18 -6.17
CA VAL A 121 -10.87 7.53 -6.12
C VAL A 121 -10.82 8.17 -7.50
N VAL A 122 -11.97 8.56 -8.00
CA VAL A 122 -12.15 9.18 -9.33
C VAL A 122 -12.90 10.49 -9.17
N ASP A 123 -12.38 11.58 -9.70
CA ASP A 123 -13.12 12.84 -9.82
C ASP A 123 -14.22 12.66 -10.87
N ILE A 124 -15.50 12.76 -10.46
CA ILE A 124 -16.64 12.55 -11.37
C ILE A 124 -16.73 13.61 -12.48
N MET A 125 -16.09 14.76 -12.27
CA MET A 125 -16.06 15.84 -13.27
C MET A 125 -15.05 15.56 -14.39
N GLU A 126 -13.91 14.95 -14.04
CA GLU A 126 -12.80 14.71 -14.97
C GLU A 126 -12.86 13.30 -15.58
N GLY A 127 -13.32 12.30 -14.81
CA GLY A 127 -13.36 10.91 -15.20
C GLY A 127 -11.99 10.22 -15.11
N LEU A 128 -11.74 9.24 -16.01
CA LEU A 128 -10.49 8.49 -16.01
C LEU A 128 -9.31 9.35 -16.46
N GLN A 129 -8.25 9.33 -15.68
CA GLN A 129 -6.96 9.95 -15.98
C GLN A 129 -5.89 8.86 -16.19
N PRO A 130 -4.73 9.17 -16.80
CA PRO A 130 -3.70 8.16 -17.09
C PRO A 130 -3.30 7.32 -15.86
N GLN A 131 -3.12 7.94 -14.71
CA GLN A 131 -2.80 7.24 -13.46
C GLN A 131 -3.95 6.36 -12.94
N THR A 132 -5.20 6.74 -13.21
CA THR A 132 -6.36 5.90 -12.88
C THR A 132 -6.38 4.64 -13.73
N ILE A 133 -6.05 4.76 -15.02
CA ILE A 133 -5.96 3.64 -15.96
C ILE A 133 -4.84 2.67 -15.52
N GLU A 134 -3.70 3.20 -15.13
CA GLU A 134 -2.61 2.38 -14.59
C GLU A 134 -3.04 1.64 -13.32
N SER A 135 -3.70 2.33 -12.39
CA SER A 135 -4.26 1.70 -11.18
C SER A 135 -5.24 0.57 -11.53
N LEU A 136 -6.09 0.76 -12.55
CA LEU A 136 -7.02 -0.27 -13.04
C LEU A 136 -6.29 -1.50 -13.59
N ASN A 137 -5.24 -1.30 -14.38
CA ASN A 137 -4.43 -2.39 -14.91
C ASN A 137 -3.79 -3.20 -13.78
N ILE A 138 -3.28 -2.52 -12.77
CA ILE A 138 -2.73 -3.13 -11.57
C ILE A 138 -3.78 -3.98 -10.84
N LEU A 139 -4.96 -3.43 -10.58
CA LEU A 139 -6.05 -4.14 -9.91
C LEU A 139 -6.51 -5.36 -10.70
N LYS A 140 -6.49 -5.28 -12.04
CA LYS A 140 -6.80 -6.40 -12.93
C LYS A 140 -5.76 -7.51 -12.86
N GLU A 141 -4.46 -7.17 -12.91
CA GLU A 141 -3.34 -8.11 -12.80
C GLU A 141 -3.33 -8.83 -11.45
N THR A 142 -3.50 -8.08 -10.37
CA THR A 142 -3.50 -8.64 -9.00
C THR A 142 -4.80 -9.32 -8.62
N ARG A 143 -5.85 -9.18 -9.44
CA ARG A 143 -7.22 -9.64 -9.13
C ARG A 143 -7.71 -9.14 -7.78
N THR A 144 -7.32 -7.92 -7.41
CA THR A 144 -7.77 -7.29 -6.18
C THR A 144 -9.17 -6.71 -6.38
N PRO A 145 -10.17 -7.09 -5.59
CA PRO A 145 -11.49 -6.48 -5.66
C PRO A 145 -11.41 -4.99 -5.30
N PHE A 146 -12.25 -4.18 -5.91
CA PHE A 146 -12.23 -2.74 -5.65
C PHE A 146 -13.61 -2.09 -5.76
N VAL A 147 -13.72 -0.94 -5.09
CA VAL A 147 -14.88 -0.04 -5.13
C VAL A 147 -14.41 1.29 -5.70
N ILE A 148 -15.26 1.98 -6.44
CA ILE A 148 -14.96 3.30 -6.99
C ILE A 148 -15.63 4.36 -6.12
N ALA A 149 -14.83 5.26 -5.57
CA ALA A 149 -15.29 6.49 -4.94
C ALA A 149 -15.40 7.58 -6.00
N GLY A 150 -16.63 7.83 -6.49
CA GLY A 150 -16.94 8.93 -7.44
C GLY A 150 -16.94 10.26 -6.70
N ASN A 151 -15.77 10.83 -6.51
CA ASN A 151 -15.53 11.97 -5.64
C ASN A 151 -15.89 13.32 -6.30
N LYS A 152 -16.02 14.34 -5.48
CA LYS A 152 -16.25 15.75 -5.82
C LYS A 152 -17.62 16.04 -6.44
N VAL A 153 -18.68 15.32 -6.01
CA VAL A 153 -20.06 15.64 -6.40
C VAL A 153 -20.46 17.07 -6.01
N ASP A 154 -19.85 17.63 -4.95
CA ASP A 154 -20.00 19.00 -4.52
C ASP A 154 -19.61 20.06 -5.58
N ARG A 155 -18.83 19.67 -6.60
CA ARG A 155 -18.46 20.56 -7.71
C ARG A 155 -19.48 20.61 -8.85
N LEU A 156 -20.49 19.76 -8.83
CA LEU A 156 -21.58 19.81 -9.79
C LEU A 156 -22.36 21.12 -9.64
N HIS A 157 -22.59 21.80 -10.74
CA HIS A 157 -23.28 23.08 -10.69
C HIS A 157 -24.70 22.92 -10.14
N GLY A 158 -24.98 23.66 -9.07
CA GLY A 158 -26.29 23.64 -8.39
C GLY A 158 -26.47 22.52 -7.37
N TRP A 159 -25.49 21.61 -7.22
CA TRP A 159 -25.53 20.57 -6.20
C TRP A 159 -25.54 21.18 -4.79
N ARG A 160 -26.47 20.73 -3.98
CA ARG A 160 -26.58 21.11 -2.56
C ARG A 160 -26.05 19.96 -1.71
N CYS A 161 -24.84 20.13 -1.22
CA CYS A 161 -24.18 19.14 -0.39
C CYS A 161 -24.65 19.25 1.06
N GLU A 162 -24.95 18.12 1.69
CA GLU A 162 -25.28 18.05 3.11
C GLU A 162 -24.28 17.14 3.84
N LYS A 163 -23.63 17.69 4.88
CA LYS A 163 -22.60 16.98 5.64
C LYS A 163 -23.11 15.67 6.24
N GLY A 164 -22.36 14.58 6.00
CA GLY A 164 -22.63 13.28 6.61
C GLY A 164 -23.91 12.59 6.16
N ARG A 165 -24.54 13.06 5.07
CA ARG A 165 -25.74 12.45 4.51
C ARG A 165 -25.37 11.34 3.53
N SER A 166 -26.25 10.34 3.38
CA SER A 166 -26.08 9.32 2.33
C SER A 166 -26.24 9.95 0.95
N PHE A 167 -25.56 9.38 -0.06
CA PHE A 167 -25.70 9.87 -1.42
C PHE A 167 -27.15 9.80 -1.92
N ILE A 168 -27.86 8.69 -1.64
CA ILE A 168 -29.24 8.48 -2.10
C ILE A 168 -30.17 9.56 -1.57
N GLU A 169 -30.09 9.87 -0.28
CA GLU A 169 -30.90 10.92 0.33
C GLU A 169 -30.57 12.29 -0.24
N SER A 170 -29.29 12.58 -0.41
CA SER A 170 -28.82 13.83 -0.99
C SER A 170 -29.27 13.97 -2.45
N PHE A 171 -29.06 12.93 -3.28
CA PHE A 171 -29.46 12.89 -4.68
C PHE A 171 -30.97 13.12 -4.85
N SER A 172 -31.79 12.45 -4.03
CA SER A 172 -33.25 12.57 -4.08
C SER A 172 -33.74 13.97 -3.71
N SER A 173 -32.97 14.73 -2.94
CA SER A 173 -33.27 16.11 -2.56
C SER A 173 -32.85 17.17 -3.59
N GLN A 174 -32.04 16.78 -4.60
CA GLN A 174 -31.59 17.70 -5.66
C GLN A 174 -32.73 18.02 -6.62
N ARG A 175 -32.60 19.18 -7.29
CA ARG A 175 -33.49 19.56 -8.40
C ARG A 175 -33.28 18.62 -9.61
N GLU A 176 -34.31 18.41 -10.43
CA GLU A 176 -34.31 17.54 -11.58
C GLU A 176 -33.19 17.87 -12.59
N ASP A 177 -32.90 19.17 -12.81
CA ASP A 177 -31.81 19.61 -13.70
C ASP A 177 -30.43 19.23 -13.16
N VAL A 178 -30.24 19.25 -11.83
CA VAL A 178 -29.00 18.85 -11.18
C VAL A 178 -28.84 17.33 -11.16
N GLN A 179 -29.94 16.59 -10.96
CA GLN A 179 -29.95 15.13 -11.08
C GLN A 179 -29.58 14.70 -12.50
N ALA A 180 -30.15 15.34 -13.53
CA ALA A 180 -29.83 15.06 -14.93
C ALA A 180 -28.34 15.35 -15.24
N LEU A 181 -27.76 16.43 -14.69
CA LEU A 181 -26.35 16.75 -14.84
C LEU A 181 -25.45 15.68 -14.19
N PHE A 182 -25.84 15.18 -13.00
CA PHE A 182 -25.14 14.08 -12.34
C PHE A 182 -25.20 12.81 -13.20
N GLU A 183 -26.37 12.43 -13.70
CA GLU A 183 -26.56 11.25 -14.53
C GLU A 183 -25.71 11.34 -15.82
N GLU A 184 -25.61 12.50 -16.47
CA GLU A 184 -24.71 12.70 -17.62
C GLU A 184 -23.26 12.36 -17.28
N ARG A 185 -22.75 12.87 -16.15
CA ARG A 185 -21.38 12.60 -15.69
C ARG A 185 -21.17 11.14 -15.31
N TYR A 186 -22.13 10.57 -14.61
CA TYR A 186 -22.13 9.15 -14.25
C TYR A 186 -22.02 8.26 -15.49
N TRP A 187 -22.90 8.44 -16.49
CA TRP A 187 -22.88 7.62 -17.70
C TRP A 187 -21.63 7.81 -18.54
N LYS A 188 -21.06 9.00 -18.56
CA LYS A 188 -19.75 9.25 -19.17
C LYS A 188 -18.67 8.43 -18.49
N THR A 189 -18.63 8.41 -17.17
CA THR A 189 -17.67 7.61 -16.39
C THR A 189 -17.88 6.11 -16.63
N VAL A 190 -19.11 5.62 -16.61
CA VAL A 190 -19.45 4.23 -16.93
C VAL A 190 -18.90 3.84 -18.32
N GLY A 191 -19.09 4.69 -19.33
CA GLY A 191 -18.57 4.46 -20.67
C GLY A 191 -17.05 4.31 -20.70
N GLN A 192 -16.33 5.19 -20.02
CA GLN A 192 -14.86 5.13 -19.92
C GLN A 192 -14.37 3.82 -19.27
N PHE A 193 -14.99 3.37 -18.19
CA PHE A 193 -14.63 2.11 -17.55
C PHE A 193 -14.95 0.89 -18.42
N SER A 194 -16.04 0.94 -19.17
CA SER A 194 -16.42 -0.12 -20.11
C SER A 194 -15.37 -0.32 -21.21
N GLU A 195 -14.74 0.77 -21.70
CA GLU A 195 -13.62 0.70 -22.66
C GLU A 195 -12.41 -0.08 -22.11
N HIS A 196 -12.23 -0.08 -20.78
CA HIS A 196 -11.20 -0.85 -20.10
C HIS A 196 -11.64 -2.25 -19.62
N GLY A 197 -12.88 -2.65 -19.97
CA GLY A 197 -13.42 -3.98 -19.68
C GLY A 197 -14.02 -4.14 -18.28
N PHE A 198 -14.43 -3.04 -17.63
CA PHE A 198 -15.12 -3.06 -16.36
C PHE A 198 -16.57 -2.60 -16.49
N ASN A 199 -17.50 -3.39 -15.94
CA ASN A 199 -18.91 -3.02 -15.85
C ASN A 199 -19.13 -2.24 -14.55
N LEU A 200 -19.44 -0.96 -14.68
CA LEU A 200 -19.73 -0.06 -13.55
C LEU A 200 -21.22 0.07 -13.34
N GLU A 201 -21.61 0.03 -12.08
CA GLU A 201 -22.99 0.33 -11.69
C GLU A 201 -23.00 1.11 -10.37
N ARG A 202 -23.96 2.01 -10.19
CA ARG A 202 -24.12 2.75 -8.93
C ARG A 202 -24.49 1.77 -7.82
N TYR A 203 -23.84 1.87 -6.66
CA TYR A 203 -23.89 0.89 -5.57
C TYR A 203 -25.29 0.51 -5.11
N ASP A 204 -26.25 1.42 -5.19
CA ASP A 204 -27.66 1.22 -4.81
C ASP A 204 -28.47 0.46 -5.88
N GLN A 205 -27.97 0.35 -7.09
CA GLN A 205 -28.62 -0.31 -8.22
C GLN A 205 -28.06 -1.71 -8.50
N ILE A 206 -26.86 -2.03 -7.96
CA ILE A 206 -26.19 -3.30 -8.19
C ILE A 206 -26.99 -4.49 -7.66
N ARG A 207 -27.26 -5.44 -8.53
CA ARG A 207 -27.88 -6.73 -8.18
C ARG A 207 -26.85 -7.82 -7.93
N ASP A 208 -25.75 -7.83 -8.67
CA ASP A 208 -24.67 -8.80 -8.54
C ASP A 208 -23.30 -8.13 -8.54
N PHE A 209 -22.70 -8.04 -7.35
CA PHE A 209 -21.36 -7.51 -7.13
C PHE A 209 -20.21 -8.38 -7.71
N ARG A 210 -20.50 -9.57 -8.24
CA ARG A 210 -19.50 -10.40 -8.92
C ARG A 210 -19.29 -9.98 -10.36
N GLN A 211 -20.30 -9.35 -10.96
CA GLN A 211 -20.28 -8.93 -12.36
C GLN A 211 -20.04 -7.43 -12.53
N ASN A 212 -20.46 -6.64 -11.55
CA ASN A 212 -20.41 -5.19 -11.60
C ASN A 212 -19.54 -4.61 -10.48
N VAL A 213 -18.76 -3.61 -10.82
CA VAL A 213 -17.97 -2.82 -9.87
C VAL A 213 -18.84 -1.69 -9.32
N ALA A 214 -18.87 -1.54 -8.01
CA ALA A 214 -19.65 -0.51 -7.35
C ALA A 214 -19.00 0.87 -7.52
N LEU A 215 -19.78 1.83 -8.02
CA LEU A 215 -19.47 3.24 -7.94
C LEU A 215 -20.31 3.89 -6.83
N VAL A 216 -19.63 4.49 -5.87
CA VAL A 216 -20.23 5.25 -4.77
C VAL A 216 -19.94 6.74 -5.00
N PRO A 217 -20.94 7.53 -5.41
CA PRO A 217 -20.76 8.97 -5.54
C PRO A 217 -20.62 9.60 -4.15
N MET A 218 -19.69 10.56 -4.01
CA MET A 218 -19.40 11.18 -2.73
C MET A 218 -18.72 12.55 -2.85
N SER A 219 -18.66 13.27 -1.74
CA SER A 219 -17.77 14.40 -1.53
C SER A 219 -16.84 14.14 -0.34
N ALA A 220 -15.57 13.90 -0.60
CA ALA A 220 -14.57 13.76 0.45
C ALA A 220 -14.37 15.05 1.26
N LYS A 221 -14.72 16.20 0.68
CA LYS A 221 -14.63 17.50 1.35
C LYS A 221 -15.75 17.70 2.37
N GLU A 222 -16.97 17.35 2.01
CA GLU A 222 -18.15 17.58 2.82
C GLU A 222 -18.60 16.35 3.63
N GLY A 223 -18.03 15.16 3.33
CA GLY A 223 -18.36 13.90 3.98
C GLY A 223 -19.66 13.25 3.50
N GLU A 224 -20.31 13.81 2.46
CA GLU A 224 -21.48 13.22 1.82
C GLU A 224 -21.12 11.92 1.11
N GLY A 225 -21.89 10.85 1.29
CA GLY A 225 -21.65 9.54 0.68
C GLY A 225 -20.53 8.73 1.32
N LEU A 226 -19.84 9.24 2.36
CA LEU A 226 -18.75 8.52 3.03
C LEU A 226 -19.25 7.26 3.74
N GLN A 227 -20.38 7.33 4.43
CA GLN A 227 -21.01 6.16 5.07
C GLN A 227 -21.37 5.08 4.05
N ASP A 228 -21.81 5.49 2.83
CA ASP A 228 -22.13 4.58 1.74
C ASP A 228 -20.86 3.85 1.27
N LEU A 229 -19.74 4.56 1.08
CA LEU A 229 -18.47 4.01 0.69
C LEU A 229 -17.95 3.00 1.73
N LEU A 230 -17.99 3.36 3.02
CA LEU A 230 -17.54 2.48 4.10
C LEU A 230 -18.40 1.22 4.18
N ALA A 231 -19.74 1.36 4.14
CA ALA A 231 -20.66 0.23 4.19
C ALA A 231 -20.47 -0.75 3.02
N VAL A 232 -20.32 -0.23 1.79
CA VAL A 232 -20.07 -1.06 0.60
C VAL A 232 -18.72 -1.76 0.71
N THR A 233 -17.68 -1.06 1.15
CA THR A 233 -16.32 -1.63 1.29
C THR A 233 -16.28 -2.75 2.32
N VAL A 234 -16.84 -2.56 3.52
CA VAL A 234 -16.90 -3.60 4.55
C VAL A 234 -17.78 -4.77 4.09
N GLY A 235 -18.96 -4.47 3.53
CA GLY A 235 -19.87 -5.50 3.06
C GLY A 235 -19.29 -6.40 1.97
N LEU A 236 -18.50 -5.84 1.05
CA LEU A 236 -17.78 -6.62 0.04
C LEU A 236 -16.65 -7.45 0.66
N ALA A 237 -15.90 -6.86 1.59
CA ALA A 237 -14.83 -7.57 2.28
C ALA A 237 -15.37 -8.78 3.07
N GLU A 238 -16.42 -8.59 3.86
CA GLU A 238 -17.04 -9.67 4.62
C GLU A 238 -17.65 -10.78 3.74
N ARG A 239 -18.21 -10.40 2.59
CA ARG A 239 -18.92 -11.36 1.72
C ARG A 239 -17.99 -12.16 0.82
N PHE A 240 -16.89 -11.57 0.34
CA PHE A 240 -16.04 -12.16 -0.69
C PHE A 240 -14.63 -12.51 -0.24
N LEU A 241 -14.22 -12.08 0.95
CA LEU A 241 -12.86 -12.24 1.46
C LEU A 241 -12.81 -13.02 2.78
N GLU A 242 -13.92 -13.66 3.19
CA GLU A 242 -14.02 -14.40 4.48
C GLU A 242 -12.86 -15.37 4.67
N ASP A 243 -12.52 -16.17 3.64
CA ASP A 243 -11.42 -17.13 3.68
C ASP A 243 -10.05 -16.47 3.89
N ARG A 244 -9.83 -15.27 3.32
CA ARG A 244 -8.57 -14.50 3.48
C ARG A 244 -8.47 -13.82 4.83
N LEU A 245 -9.59 -13.43 5.41
CA LEU A 245 -9.65 -12.73 6.69
C LEU A 245 -9.51 -13.69 7.89
N THR A 246 -9.79 -14.98 7.70
CA THR A 246 -9.65 -16.02 8.73
C THR A 246 -8.25 -16.61 8.82
N ASP A 247 -7.36 -16.37 7.84
CA ASP A 247 -5.99 -16.91 7.81
C ASP A 247 -5.02 -16.11 8.71
N THR A 248 -5.34 -16.04 10.01
CA THR A 248 -4.50 -15.35 11.02
C THR A 248 -3.46 -16.28 11.67
N LEU A 249 -3.52 -17.59 11.43
CA LEU A 249 -2.76 -18.63 12.14
C LEU A 249 -1.40 -18.97 11.49
N GLY A 250 -0.78 -18.06 10.76
CA GLY A 250 0.54 -18.28 10.16
C GLY A 250 1.67 -17.56 10.87
N SER A 251 2.92 -17.86 10.48
CA SER A 251 4.10 -17.08 10.88
C SER A 251 3.89 -15.61 10.53
N ALA A 252 4.25 -14.71 11.46
CA ALA A 252 3.98 -13.28 11.29
C ALA A 252 4.72 -12.71 10.07
N GLN A 253 3.97 -11.94 9.26
CA GLN A 253 4.47 -11.26 8.08
C GLN A 253 3.97 -9.82 8.04
N GLY A 254 4.85 -8.90 7.68
CA GLY A 254 4.54 -7.49 7.57
C GLY A 254 5.34 -6.82 6.46
N THR A 255 4.95 -5.60 6.08
CA THR A 255 5.70 -4.76 5.15
C THR A 255 6.27 -3.57 5.89
N VAL A 256 7.57 -3.34 5.72
CA VAL A 256 8.26 -2.17 6.27
C VAL A 256 7.90 -0.95 5.42
N LEU A 257 7.25 0.04 6.04
CA LEU A 257 6.85 1.27 5.36
C LEU A 257 7.99 2.28 5.33
N GLU A 258 8.55 2.56 6.50
CA GLU A 258 9.55 3.60 6.68
C GLU A 258 10.43 3.31 7.91
N MET A 259 11.67 3.75 7.84
CA MET A 259 12.58 3.78 8.99
C MET A 259 12.67 5.21 9.52
N ARG A 260 12.52 5.39 10.83
CA ARG A 260 12.58 6.70 11.48
C ARG A 260 13.59 6.74 12.61
N ASP A 261 14.12 7.95 12.83
CA ASP A 261 14.91 8.27 14.03
C ASP A 261 14.01 9.03 15.00
N GLU A 262 13.62 8.36 16.09
CA GLU A 262 12.69 8.91 17.07
C GLU A 262 13.44 9.36 18.32
N VAL A 263 13.18 10.59 18.74
CA VAL A 263 13.82 11.16 19.95
C VAL A 263 13.48 10.30 21.17
N GLY A 264 14.52 9.78 21.82
CA GLY A 264 14.40 8.94 23.03
C GLY A 264 14.11 7.46 22.76
N MET A 265 13.92 7.04 21.51
CA MET A 265 13.71 5.64 21.13
C MET A 265 14.77 5.09 20.18
N GLY A 266 15.53 5.99 19.52
CA GLY A 266 16.49 5.62 18.50
C GLY A 266 15.83 5.24 17.19
N LYS A 267 16.46 4.35 16.43
CA LYS A 267 15.91 3.88 15.14
C LYS A 267 14.71 2.96 15.37
N THR A 268 13.64 3.24 14.65
CA THR A 268 12.39 2.48 14.66
C THR A 268 11.96 2.20 13.22
N VAL A 269 11.17 1.16 13.01
CA VAL A 269 10.53 0.88 11.72
C VAL A 269 9.02 0.89 11.88
N ASP A 270 8.35 1.53 10.94
CA ASP A 270 6.90 1.50 10.80
C ASP A 270 6.53 0.35 9.86
N VAL A 271 5.65 -0.55 10.31
CA VAL A 271 5.30 -1.81 9.63
C VAL A 271 3.79 -1.95 9.55
N ILE A 272 3.28 -2.44 8.41
CA ILE A 272 1.94 -3.00 8.32
C ILE A 272 2.07 -4.51 8.51
N LEU A 273 1.56 -5.00 9.63
CA LEU A 273 1.44 -6.43 9.88
C LEU A 273 0.17 -6.93 9.19
N PHE A 274 0.31 -7.79 8.17
CA PHE A 274 -0.84 -8.28 7.40
C PHE A 274 -1.16 -9.76 7.69
N ARG A 275 -0.27 -10.50 8.37
CA ARG A 275 -0.47 -11.90 8.77
C ARG A 275 0.16 -12.19 10.11
N GLY A 276 -0.47 -13.08 10.90
CA GLY A 276 0.06 -13.58 12.16
C GLY A 276 0.08 -12.57 13.30
N SER A 277 0.92 -12.83 14.30
CA SER A 277 1.09 -11.96 15.46
C SER A 277 2.56 -11.78 15.83
N LEU A 278 2.90 -10.61 16.39
CA LEU A 278 4.24 -10.29 16.91
C LEU A 278 4.16 -10.00 18.41
N ARG A 279 5.17 -10.43 19.14
CA ARG A 279 5.32 -10.19 20.58
C ARG A 279 6.66 -9.53 20.90
N VAL A 280 6.72 -8.78 21.96
CA VAL A 280 7.99 -8.27 22.50
C VAL A 280 8.88 -9.46 22.87
N GLY A 281 10.12 -9.45 22.39
CA GLY A 281 11.08 -10.56 22.52
C GLY A 281 11.20 -11.46 21.29
N ASP A 282 10.25 -11.43 20.38
CA ASP A 282 10.34 -12.20 19.13
C ASP A 282 11.54 -11.79 18.30
N THR A 283 12.10 -12.78 17.59
CA THR A 283 13.10 -12.56 16.56
C THR A 283 12.42 -12.34 15.22
N ILE A 284 12.75 -11.27 14.54
CA ILE A 284 12.28 -10.95 13.20
C ILE A 284 13.44 -10.90 12.22
N MET A 285 13.19 -11.25 10.98
CA MET A 285 14.10 -11.08 9.84
C MET A 285 13.64 -9.95 8.96
N LEU A 286 14.58 -9.10 8.57
CA LEU A 286 14.40 -7.92 7.74
C LEU A 286 15.41 -7.92 6.59
N ALA A 287 15.07 -7.28 5.49
CA ALA A 287 16.01 -7.01 4.42
C ALA A 287 16.95 -5.85 4.79
N GLY A 288 18.24 -6.07 4.68
CA GLY A 288 19.27 -5.06 4.89
C GLY A 288 20.07 -4.79 3.62
N GLN A 289 20.88 -3.71 3.64
CA GLN A 289 21.73 -3.32 2.50
C GLN A 289 22.76 -4.41 2.13
N ASP A 290 23.24 -5.15 3.12
CA ASP A 290 24.23 -6.23 2.96
C ASP A 290 23.57 -7.63 2.89
N GLY A 291 22.25 -7.70 2.84
CA GLY A 291 21.46 -8.94 2.83
C GLY A 291 20.49 -9.07 4.01
N PRO A 292 19.75 -10.18 4.09
CA PRO A 292 18.84 -10.43 5.21
C PRO A 292 19.57 -10.45 6.55
N PHE A 293 18.95 -9.88 7.57
CA PHE A 293 19.48 -9.90 8.94
C PHE A 293 18.37 -10.11 9.96
N THR A 294 18.73 -10.64 11.12
CA THR A 294 17.79 -10.87 12.23
C THR A 294 18.00 -9.85 13.34
N THR A 295 16.90 -9.49 14.00
CA THR A 295 16.89 -8.64 15.20
C THR A 295 15.78 -9.06 16.16
N HIS A 296 15.88 -8.63 17.44
CA HIS A 296 14.89 -8.93 18.46
C HIS A 296 14.03 -7.71 18.76
N ILE A 297 12.72 -7.90 18.81
CA ILE A 297 11.75 -6.85 19.13
C ILE A 297 11.92 -6.45 20.60
N LYS A 298 12.25 -5.19 20.85
CA LYS A 298 12.34 -4.59 22.21
C LYS A 298 11.06 -3.89 22.62
N GLY A 299 10.24 -3.47 21.67
CA GLY A 299 8.97 -2.80 21.92
C GLY A 299 8.12 -2.71 20.71
N LEU A 300 6.81 -2.81 20.92
CA LEU A 300 5.76 -2.65 19.93
C LEU A 300 4.90 -1.47 20.32
N LYS A 301 4.63 -0.57 19.39
CA LYS A 301 3.84 0.63 19.66
C LYS A 301 2.81 0.84 18.56
N ARG A 302 1.62 1.28 18.96
CA ARG A 302 0.55 1.69 18.04
C ARG A 302 0.14 3.13 18.32
N PRO A 303 -0.35 3.87 17.32
CA PRO A 303 -0.90 5.20 17.55
C PRO A 303 -2.16 5.11 18.41
N GLN A 304 -2.45 6.15 19.20
CA GLN A 304 -3.67 6.21 20.02
C GLN A 304 -4.87 6.58 19.12
N GLY A 305 -5.94 5.78 19.16
CA GLY A 305 -7.17 6.02 18.41
C GLY A 305 -6.97 5.90 16.90
N MET A 306 -7.79 6.60 16.13
CA MET A 306 -7.75 6.63 14.64
C MET A 306 -6.61 7.50 14.10
N ALA A 307 -5.56 7.66 14.87
CA ALA A 307 -4.44 8.48 14.51
C ALA A 307 -3.58 7.82 13.43
N GLU A 308 -3.10 8.62 12.47
CA GLU A 308 -2.15 8.16 11.48
C GLU A 308 -0.79 7.86 12.09
N MET A 309 -0.13 6.78 11.63
CA MET A 309 1.19 6.38 12.14
C MET A 309 2.28 7.45 11.96
N ARG A 310 2.15 8.33 10.96
CA ARG A 310 3.14 9.37 10.63
C ARG A 310 3.05 10.64 11.47
N ASP A 311 1.99 10.84 12.21
CA ASP A 311 1.75 12.11 12.90
C ASP A 311 2.68 12.28 14.12
N ALA A 312 3.72 13.10 13.95
CA ALA A 312 4.81 13.35 14.91
C ALA A 312 4.36 13.94 16.27
N GLY A 313 3.11 14.31 16.45
CA GLY A 313 2.57 14.87 17.71
C GLY A 313 1.79 13.88 18.55
N LYS A 314 1.70 12.62 18.16
CA LYS A 314 0.80 11.64 18.79
C LYS A 314 1.44 10.82 19.88
N ARG A 315 0.62 10.47 20.87
CA ARG A 315 1.02 9.55 21.92
C ARG A 315 0.99 8.13 21.38
N TRP A 316 2.14 7.48 21.46
CA TRP A 316 2.29 6.06 21.17
C TRP A 316 1.93 5.24 22.41
N VAL A 317 1.14 4.20 22.23
CA VAL A 317 0.79 3.23 23.26
C VAL A 317 1.66 1.98 23.08
N ASN A 318 2.24 1.48 24.17
CA ASN A 318 3.01 0.24 24.16
C ASN A 318 2.08 -0.97 24.23
N PHE A 319 2.43 -2.01 23.48
CA PHE A 319 1.76 -3.30 23.49
C PHE A 319 2.78 -4.42 23.70
N ASP A 320 2.40 -5.45 24.44
CA ASP A 320 3.22 -6.66 24.58
C ASP A 320 3.08 -7.58 23.37
N SER A 321 1.92 -7.55 22.71
CA SER A 321 1.64 -8.27 21.47
C SER A 321 0.73 -7.48 20.55
N VAL A 322 0.87 -7.72 19.25
CA VAL A 322 0.00 -7.17 18.20
C VAL A 322 -0.38 -8.26 17.20
N GLU A 323 -1.60 -8.21 16.69
CA GLU A 323 -2.14 -9.16 15.71
C GLU A 323 -2.46 -8.45 14.39
N ALA A 324 -2.39 -9.19 13.28
CA ALA A 324 -2.78 -8.70 11.96
C ALA A 324 -4.32 -8.46 11.90
N ALA A 325 -4.80 -7.49 11.13
CA ALA A 325 -4.04 -6.52 10.36
C ALA A 325 -3.88 -5.24 11.18
N CYS A 326 -2.67 -4.74 11.33
CA CYS A 326 -2.47 -3.48 12.05
C CYS A 326 -1.23 -2.73 11.56
N GLY A 327 -1.24 -1.41 11.77
CA GLY A 327 -0.04 -0.60 11.69
C GLY A 327 0.71 -0.61 13.02
N VAL A 328 2.00 -0.94 13.02
CA VAL A 328 2.82 -1.04 14.24
C VAL A 328 4.18 -0.41 14.05
N LYS A 329 4.63 0.34 15.04
CA LYS A 329 6.01 0.83 15.16
C LYS A 329 6.82 -0.16 15.99
N ILE A 330 7.89 -0.69 15.40
CA ILE A 330 8.78 -1.67 16.02
C ILE A 330 10.07 -0.98 16.48
N VAL A 331 10.44 -1.22 17.72
CA VAL A 331 11.71 -0.82 18.31
C VAL A 331 12.59 -2.05 18.44
N ALA A 332 13.75 -2.05 17.78
CA ALA A 332 14.70 -3.17 17.82
C ALA A 332 16.13 -2.65 17.57
N PRO A 333 17.18 -3.42 17.88
CA PRO A 333 18.57 -3.08 17.55
C PRO A 333 18.83 -3.21 16.03
N LYS A 334 19.85 -2.51 15.53
CA LYS A 334 20.37 -2.62 14.15
C LYS A 334 19.37 -2.30 13.03
N LEU A 335 18.32 -1.55 13.36
CA LEU A 335 17.30 -1.17 12.36
C LEU A 335 17.83 -0.20 11.30
N GLU A 336 18.99 0.44 11.51
CA GLU A 336 19.63 1.34 10.57
C GLU A 336 20.00 0.68 9.22
N ALA A 337 20.12 -0.65 9.21
CA ALA A 337 20.39 -1.41 7.99
C ALA A 337 19.11 -1.74 7.20
N THR A 338 17.92 -1.53 7.78
CA THR A 338 16.64 -1.94 7.19
C THR A 338 16.34 -1.16 5.92
N ILE A 339 15.78 -1.86 4.93
CA ILE A 339 15.33 -1.28 3.68
C ILE A 339 13.80 -1.15 3.70
N ALA A 340 13.32 0.07 3.50
CA ALA A 340 11.90 0.34 3.39
C ALA A 340 11.28 -0.24 2.10
N GLY A 341 10.04 -0.68 2.18
CA GLY A 341 9.32 -1.34 1.08
C GLY A 341 9.60 -2.84 0.97
N THR A 342 10.31 -3.45 1.94
CA THR A 342 10.58 -4.89 1.99
C THR A 342 9.69 -5.60 3.01
N THR A 343 9.64 -6.93 2.92
CA THR A 343 8.87 -7.73 3.87
C THR A 343 9.65 -7.98 5.17
N LEU A 344 8.88 -8.05 6.27
CA LEU A 344 9.30 -8.51 7.58
C LEU A 344 8.74 -9.92 7.79
N HIS A 345 9.56 -10.82 8.33
CA HIS A 345 9.14 -12.18 8.68
C HIS A 345 9.50 -12.51 10.13
N LEU A 346 8.62 -13.28 10.80
CA LEU A 346 8.96 -13.92 12.08
C LEU A 346 10.07 -14.96 11.84
N ALA A 347 11.02 -15.06 12.75
CA ALA A 347 12.22 -15.89 12.62
C ALA A 347 12.68 -16.47 13.97
N ASN A 348 11.75 -16.94 14.80
CA ASN A 348 12.04 -17.49 16.11
C ASN A 348 12.75 -18.85 16.02
N THR A 349 12.29 -19.71 15.10
CA THR A 349 12.86 -21.04 14.87
C THR A 349 13.87 -21.05 13.74
N SER A 350 14.68 -22.11 13.63
CA SER A 350 15.62 -22.27 12.51
C SER A 350 14.91 -22.43 11.17
N GLU A 351 13.79 -23.14 11.15
CA GLU A 351 12.98 -23.36 9.95
C GLU A 351 12.36 -22.03 9.47
N GLU A 352 11.78 -21.23 10.38
CA GLU A 352 11.27 -19.90 10.04
C GLU A 352 12.37 -18.98 9.50
N ARG A 353 13.60 -19.07 10.02
CA ARG A 353 14.74 -18.27 9.52
C ARG A 353 15.13 -18.64 8.10
N GLU A 354 15.19 -19.92 7.77
CA GLU A 354 15.53 -20.38 6.42
C GLU A 354 14.47 -19.94 5.41
N LEU A 355 13.18 -20.11 5.75
CA LEU A 355 12.06 -19.67 4.91
C LEU A 355 12.05 -18.15 4.71
N ALA A 356 12.27 -17.39 5.79
CA ALA A 356 12.33 -15.92 5.75
C ALA A 356 13.49 -15.42 4.88
N GLU A 357 14.66 -16.04 5.01
CA GLU A 357 15.86 -15.69 4.23
C GLU A 357 15.64 -15.95 2.74
N GLU A 358 15.05 -17.09 2.38
CA GLU A 358 14.74 -17.43 1.00
C GLU A 358 13.71 -16.44 0.42
N ALA A 359 12.63 -16.17 1.15
CA ALA A 359 11.60 -15.21 0.74
C ALA A 359 12.18 -13.81 0.48
N ILE A 360 13.02 -13.28 1.37
CA ILE A 360 13.67 -11.98 1.19
C ILE A 360 14.63 -12.00 -0.01
N ARG A 361 15.36 -13.08 -0.21
CA ARG A 361 16.27 -13.22 -1.36
C ARG A 361 15.53 -13.28 -2.69
N GLU A 362 14.39 -13.98 -2.74
CA GLU A 362 13.52 -14.02 -3.91
C GLU A 362 12.93 -12.63 -4.18
N GLU A 363 12.53 -11.93 -3.14
CA GLU A 363 12.08 -10.56 -3.22
C GLU A 363 13.11 -9.66 -3.92
N TRP A 364 14.35 -9.71 -3.54
CA TRP A 364 15.42 -8.95 -4.17
C TRP A 364 15.66 -9.37 -5.62
N ARG A 365 15.66 -10.68 -5.91
CA ARG A 365 15.82 -11.17 -7.28
C ARG A 365 14.73 -10.64 -8.19
N ALA A 366 13.47 -10.60 -7.72
CA ALA A 366 12.36 -10.08 -8.50
C ALA A 366 12.59 -8.60 -8.89
N VAL A 367 13.05 -7.76 -7.93
CA VAL A 367 13.39 -6.35 -8.21
C VAL A 367 14.51 -6.24 -9.25
N PHE A 368 15.58 -7.00 -9.07
CA PHE A 368 16.71 -6.96 -10.02
C PHE A 368 16.31 -7.43 -11.42
N ASN A 369 15.37 -8.35 -11.54
CA ASN A 369 14.90 -8.88 -12.81
C ASN A 369 14.13 -7.85 -13.65
N THR A 370 13.55 -6.83 -13.03
CA THR A 370 12.86 -5.73 -13.75
C THR A 370 13.80 -4.63 -14.24
N MET A 371 15.09 -4.62 -13.80
CA MET A 371 16.02 -3.55 -14.15
C MET A 371 16.34 -3.55 -15.64
N PRO A 372 16.31 -2.38 -16.31
CA PRO A 372 16.62 -2.25 -17.71
C PRO A 372 18.14 -2.42 -17.95
N VAL A 373 18.49 -3.40 -18.76
CA VAL A 373 19.88 -3.73 -19.14
C VAL A 373 20.03 -3.67 -20.66
N MET A 374 21.24 -3.34 -21.14
CA MET A 374 21.55 -3.25 -22.56
C MET A 374 22.29 -4.51 -23.02
N CYS A 375 21.91 -5.04 -24.17
CA CYS A 375 22.62 -6.13 -24.83
C CYS A 375 23.90 -5.61 -25.49
N SER A 376 25.04 -6.28 -25.25
CA SER A 376 26.35 -5.90 -25.85
C SER A 376 26.40 -6.11 -27.36
N SER A 377 25.55 -6.97 -27.91
CA SER A 377 25.57 -7.33 -29.35
C SER A 377 24.62 -6.47 -30.19
N CYS A 378 23.39 -6.23 -29.73
CA CYS A 378 22.40 -5.47 -30.52
C CYS A 378 22.12 -4.06 -29.98
N ASN A 379 22.68 -3.69 -28.82
CA ASN A 379 22.47 -2.43 -28.11
C ASN A 379 20.99 -2.15 -27.76
N SER A 380 20.12 -3.15 -27.85
CA SER A 380 18.73 -3.03 -27.40
C SER A 380 18.63 -3.18 -25.90
N ILE A 381 17.64 -2.52 -25.30
CA ILE A 381 17.41 -2.54 -23.87
C ILE A 381 16.25 -3.46 -23.54
N PHE A 382 16.42 -4.28 -22.54
CA PHE A 382 15.46 -5.28 -22.06
C PHE A 382 15.33 -5.17 -20.55
N ALA A 383 14.20 -5.58 -19.98
CA ALA A 383 14.20 -5.99 -18.58
C ALA A 383 15.17 -7.18 -18.42
N ARG A 384 15.88 -7.28 -17.30
CA ARG A 384 16.93 -8.30 -17.12
C ARG A 384 16.40 -9.73 -17.29
N GLN A 385 15.16 -10.00 -16.90
CA GLN A 385 14.52 -11.30 -17.17
C GLN A 385 14.40 -11.59 -18.69
N ASP A 386 13.94 -10.60 -19.47
CA ASP A 386 13.76 -10.74 -20.92
C ASP A 386 15.12 -10.81 -21.64
N PHE A 387 16.13 -10.13 -21.10
CA PHE A 387 17.51 -10.22 -21.55
C PHE A 387 18.07 -11.64 -21.42
N GLN A 388 17.74 -12.35 -20.33
CA GLN A 388 18.15 -13.75 -20.14
C GLN A 388 17.56 -14.65 -21.23
N GLU A 389 16.28 -14.48 -21.58
CA GLU A 389 15.65 -15.21 -22.68
C GLU A 389 16.24 -14.82 -24.03
N HIS A 390 16.45 -13.53 -24.28
CA HIS A 390 17.09 -13.00 -25.51
C HIS A 390 18.49 -13.59 -25.75
N THR A 391 19.26 -13.81 -24.70
CA THR A 391 20.63 -14.36 -24.80
C THR A 391 20.70 -15.89 -24.69
N ALA A 392 19.66 -16.53 -24.17
CA ALA A 392 19.62 -18.01 -24.08
C ALA A 392 19.13 -18.64 -25.39
N SER A 393 18.06 -18.14 -25.98
CA SER A 393 17.39 -18.72 -27.15
C SER A 393 17.10 -17.72 -28.27
N GLY A 394 17.39 -16.44 -28.06
CA GLY A 394 17.10 -15.36 -29.01
C GLY A 394 18.24 -15.09 -30.02
N PRO A 395 18.12 -13.98 -30.79
CA PRO A 395 19.03 -13.63 -31.88
C PRO A 395 20.45 -13.30 -31.42
N CYS A 396 20.68 -12.96 -30.15
CA CYS A 396 21.98 -12.60 -29.58
C CYS A 396 22.47 -13.67 -28.58
N LYS A 397 22.37 -14.93 -28.97
CA LYS A 397 22.79 -16.05 -28.11
C LYS A 397 24.23 -15.91 -27.63
N GLY A 398 24.43 -15.95 -26.30
CA GLY A 398 25.73 -15.83 -25.66
C GLY A 398 26.25 -14.39 -25.53
N ALA A 399 25.45 -13.36 -25.85
CA ALA A 399 25.82 -11.98 -25.61
C ALA A 399 25.83 -11.66 -24.10
N GLU A 400 26.74 -10.79 -23.69
CA GLU A 400 26.83 -10.32 -22.32
C GLU A 400 26.02 -9.03 -22.09
N GLU A 401 25.72 -8.75 -20.83
CA GLU A 401 25.16 -7.49 -20.41
C GLU A 401 26.20 -6.37 -20.58
N ASN A 402 25.85 -5.33 -21.31
CA ASN A 402 26.68 -4.15 -21.42
C ASN A 402 26.60 -3.36 -20.11
N ARG A 403 27.75 -3.13 -19.45
CA ARG A 403 27.86 -2.37 -18.21
C ARG A 403 27.69 -0.86 -18.37
N SER A 404 27.10 -0.39 -19.46
CA SER A 404 26.73 1.01 -19.65
C SER A 404 25.40 1.31 -18.97
N GLY A 405 25.17 2.59 -18.63
CA GLY A 405 23.91 3.03 -18.02
C GLY A 405 24.10 4.00 -16.86
N VAL A 406 23.00 4.51 -16.37
CA VAL A 406 22.94 5.46 -15.25
C VAL A 406 22.93 4.72 -13.91
N VAL A 407 23.35 5.40 -12.85
CA VAL A 407 23.19 4.92 -11.46
C VAL A 407 21.86 5.44 -10.94
N ILE A 408 21.04 4.55 -10.36
CA ILE A 408 19.77 4.94 -9.74
C ILE A 408 19.75 4.65 -8.24
N LYS A 409 19.13 5.57 -7.50
CA LYS A 409 18.96 5.52 -6.05
C LYS A 409 17.52 5.88 -5.68
N ALA A 410 16.98 5.20 -4.69
CA ALA A 410 15.71 5.56 -4.09
C ALA A 410 15.74 5.33 -2.57
N ASP A 411 14.83 5.94 -1.85
CA ASP A 411 14.63 5.74 -0.40
C ASP A 411 13.96 4.39 -0.10
N THR A 412 13.17 3.89 -1.05
CA THR A 412 12.41 2.64 -0.95
C THR A 412 12.63 1.75 -2.17
N VAL A 413 12.34 0.45 -2.03
CA VAL A 413 12.37 -0.50 -3.14
C VAL A 413 11.37 -0.13 -4.23
N GLY A 414 10.15 0.29 -3.85
CA GLY A 414 9.14 0.72 -4.81
C GLY A 414 9.52 1.96 -5.61
N GLY A 415 10.22 2.93 -4.97
CA GLY A 415 10.79 4.08 -5.66
C GLY A 415 11.86 3.65 -6.69
N LEU A 416 12.65 2.64 -6.35
CA LEU A 416 13.66 2.09 -7.27
C LEU A 416 13.01 1.39 -8.47
N GLU A 417 11.97 0.60 -8.25
CA GLU A 417 11.20 -0.05 -9.32
C GLU A 417 10.52 0.97 -10.24
N ALA A 418 9.94 2.02 -9.66
CA ALA A 418 9.33 3.11 -10.43
C ALA A 418 10.34 3.80 -11.34
N LEU A 419 11.53 4.14 -10.82
CA LEU A 419 12.60 4.71 -11.63
C LEU A 419 13.05 3.74 -12.74
N ALA A 420 13.22 2.46 -12.44
CA ALA A 420 13.61 1.45 -13.41
C ALA A 420 12.59 1.32 -14.55
N PHE A 421 11.30 1.32 -14.22
CA PHE A 421 10.21 1.27 -15.20
C PHE A 421 10.20 2.49 -16.12
N GLU A 422 10.31 3.71 -15.57
CA GLU A 422 10.37 4.94 -16.35
C GLU A 422 11.59 5.01 -17.28
N LEU A 423 12.74 4.53 -16.80
CA LEU A 423 13.97 4.47 -17.59
C LEU A 423 13.87 3.42 -18.72
N HIS A 424 13.24 2.28 -18.44
CA HIS A 424 12.98 1.27 -19.45
C HIS A 424 12.11 1.79 -20.58
N GLN A 425 11.02 2.51 -20.27
CA GLN A 425 10.16 3.14 -21.29
C GLN A 425 10.90 4.16 -22.15
N ARG A 426 11.91 4.84 -21.60
CA ARG A 426 12.74 5.83 -22.30
C ARG A 426 13.99 5.24 -22.95
N ASN A 427 14.14 3.91 -22.92
CA ASN A 427 15.32 3.21 -23.45
C ASN A 427 16.63 3.70 -22.80
N ILE A 428 16.64 3.91 -21.48
CA ILE A 428 17.82 4.28 -20.73
C ILE A 428 18.27 3.08 -19.88
N PRO A 429 19.47 2.53 -20.12
CA PRO A 429 19.95 1.37 -19.36
C PRO A 429 20.36 1.79 -17.94
N VAL A 430 20.22 0.87 -16.99
CA VAL A 430 20.62 1.04 -15.60
C VAL A 430 21.84 0.18 -15.31
N ARG A 431 22.92 0.82 -14.88
CA ARG A 431 24.18 0.16 -14.50
C ARG A 431 24.15 -0.35 -13.07
N GLN A 432 23.60 0.46 -12.17
CA GLN A 432 23.49 0.14 -10.74
C GLN A 432 22.20 0.71 -10.19
N ALA A 433 21.51 -0.11 -9.39
CA ALA A 433 20.28 0.25 -8.67
C ALA A 433 20.45 -0.12 -7.20
N THR A 434 20.30 0.87 -6.29
CA THR A 434 20.44 0.62 -4.85
C THR A 434 19.50 1.49 -4.04
N VAL A 435 19.06 0.99 -2.89
CA VAL A 435 18.19 1.72 -1.96
C VAL A 435 19.04 2.42 -0.88
N GLY A 436 18.59 3.58 -0.45
CA GLY A 436 19.20 4.40 0.60
C GLY A 436 19.88 5.66 0.10
N PRO A 437 20.61 6.39 0.96
CA PRO A 437 21.24 7.66 0.62
C PRO A 437 22.39 7.47 -0.39
N VAL A 438 22.61 8.50 -1.21
CA VAL A 438 23.75 8.54 -2.15
C VAL A 438 25.07 8.55 -1.38
N ASN A 439 25.98 7.67 -1.73
CA ASN A 439 27.29 7.53 -1.08
C ASN A 439 28.48 7.69 -2.07
N LYS A 440 29.71 7.71 -1.54
CA LYS A 440 30.93 7.86 -2.37
C LYS A 440 31.11 6.78 -3.43
N LYS A 441 30.63 5.54 -3.16
CA LYS A 441 30.72 4.43 -4.14
C LYS A 441 29.82 4.70 -5.35
N ASP A 442 28.64 5.29 -5.12
CA ASP A 442 27.71 5.63 -6.20
C ASP A 442 28.30 6.70 -7.12
N ILE A 443 28.96 7.72 -6.55
CA ILE A 443 29.66 8.77 -7.32
C ILE A 443 30.79 8.14 -8.17
N LEU A 444 31.63 7.29 -7.58
CA LEU A 444 32.69 6.62 -8.31
C LEU A 444 32.14 5.72 -9.43
N MET A 445 31.02 5.05 -9.18
CA MET A 445 30.36 4.22 -10.19
C MET A 445 29.85 5.06 -11.35
N ALA A 446 29.18 6.19 -11.09
CA ALA A 446 28.71 7.10 -12.12
C ALA A 446 29.88 7.70 -12.94
N LYS A 447 30.94 8.17 -12.28
CA LYS A 447 32.14 8.72 -12.92
C LYS A 447 32.87 7.71 -13.82
N SER A 448 32.77 6.40 -13.53
CA SER A 448 33.37 5.35 -14.31
C SER A 448 32.61 4.99 -15.60
N ALA A 449 31.46 5.65 -15.89
CA ALA A 449 30.77 5.46 -17.16
C ALA A 449 31.60 6.03 -18.33
N THR A 450 31.58 5.30 -19.44
CA THR A 450 32.32 5.70 -20.66
C THR A 450 31.62 6.82 -21.42
N ASP A 451 30.28 6.75 -21.44
CA ASP A 451 29.44 7.78 -22.05
C ASP A 451 29.23 8.96 -21.06
N PRO A 452 29.58 10.18 -21.44
CA PRO A 452 29.37 11.37 -20.59
C PRO A 452 27.90 11.56 -20.17
N LEU A 453 26.92 11.19 -21.02
CA LEU A 453 25.49 11.28 -20.70
C LEU A 453 25.03 10.27 -19.64
N GLN A 454 25.82 9.24 -19.38
CA GLN A 454 25.55 8.21 -18.36
C GLN A 454 26.27 8.48 -17.04
N LYS A 455 27.10 9.52 -16.95
CA LYS A 455 27.74 9.95 -15.69
C LYS A 455 26.78 10.68 -14.78
N VAL A 456 25.62 10.08 -14.54
CA VAL A 456 24.52 10.68 -13.79
C VAL A 456 24.05 9.72 -12.69
N ILE A 457 23.69 10.29 -11.55
CA ILE A 457 22.99 9.60 -10.47
C ILE A 457 21.56 10.16 -10.43
N LEU A 458 20.59 9.31 -10.68
CA LEU A 458 19.17 9.66 -10.56
C LEU A 458 18.67 9.24 -9.18
N GLY A 459 18.31 10.21 -8.34
CA GLY A 459 17.80 9.98 -7.00
C GLY A 459 16.29 10.23 -6.93
N PHE A 460 15.54 9.31 -6.33
CA PHE A 460 14.13 9.47 -6.02
C PHE A 460 13.94 9.49 -4.49
N SER A 461 13.45 10.62 -3.95
CA SER A 461 13.25 10.83 -2.50
C SER A 461 14.47 10.51 -1.62
N THR A 462 15.69 10.56 -2.18
CA THR A 462 16.92 10.22 -1.47
C THR A 462 17.79 11.45 -1.27
N LYS A 463 18.68 11.40 -0.27
CA LYS A 463 19.61 12.49 0.10
C LYS A 463 21.06 12.00 0.01
N ALA A 464 22.00 12.91 0.03
CA ALA A 464 23.40 12.56 0.23
C ALA A 464 23.64 11.97 1.63
N SER A 465 24.50 10.96 1.74
CA SER A 465 24.79 10.28 3.01
C SER A 465 25.54 11.14 4.00
N THR A 466 26.36 12.08 3.51
CA THR A 466 27.16 13.02 4.31
C THR A 466 27.26 14.37 3.62
N SER A 467 27.64 15.41 4.37
CA SER A 467 27.92 16.76 3.82
C SER A 467 29.00 16.74 2.74
N ASP A 468 30.03 15.92 2.91
CA ASP A 468 31.12 15.77 1.91
C ASP A 468 30.58 15.22 0.58
N VAL A 469 29.65 14.25 0.64
CA VAL A 469 29.00 13.69 -0.55
C VAL A 469 28.11 14.73 -1.21
N ALA A 470 27.38 15.52 -0.43
CA ALA A 470 26.57 16.63 -0.94
C ALA A 470 27.43 17.66 -1.68
N SER A 471 28.54 18.09 -1.09
CA SER A 471 29.47 19.03 -1.73
C SER A 471 30.07 18.48 -3.03
N GLN A 472 30.40 17.17 -3.07
CA GLN A 472 30.89 16.53 -4.30
C GLN A 472 29.84 16.45 -5.41
N LEU A 473 28.55 16.34 -5.05
CA LEU A 473 27.46 16.34 -6.03
C LEU A 473 27.13 17.73 -6.58
N GLU A 474 27.50 18.79 -5.85
CA GLU A 474 27.36 20.18 -6.29
C GLU A 474 28.53 20.64 -7.19
N GLU A 475 29.72 20.02 -7.03
CA GLU A 475 30.94 20.36 -7.80
C GLU A 475 31.02 19.62 -9.16
N ASP A 476 30.31 18.50 -9.30
CA ASP A 476 30.30 17.63 -10.48
C ASP A 476 29.05 17.82 -11.35
#